data_a1eabcc1dace10bfdd084d79e6232b1b
#
_entry.id   a1eabcc1dace10bfdd084d79e6232b1b
#
_cell.length_a   1.000
_cell.length_b   1.000
_cell.length_c   1.000
_cell.angle_alpha   90.00
_cell.angle_beta   90.00
_cell.angle_gamma   90.00
#
_symmetry.space_group_name_H-M   'P 1'
#
loop_
_entity.id
_entity.type
_entity.pdbx_description
1 polymer ?
#
loop_
_entity_poly.entity_id
_entity_poly.type
_entity_poly.pdbx_seq_one_letter_code
_entity_poly.pdbx_strand_id
1 'polypeptide(L)'
;MENLDHLVDLITDRLMEKLKKKPQKPSVYVIGGDKIPDLLEGEGFQVVKDSCTAEIVVVETLGFDAFLRLSSLCPLAVEEAVILKSLLKGKKVLVSDSAFAIQQYKQSSKVHLYQELQGQREKLVRYGLQFYKEGQLLALLESNHAEEPRPAEKRAVTEEVSQKAKAPSKTVLLTEKKLREMGLPENGSFKIEKG
;
A
#
# COMPACT_ATOMS: atom_id res chain seq x y z
N MET A 1 31.15 46.02 13.60
CA MET A 1 29.97 45.37 14.20
C MET A 1 28.71 45.43 13.33
N GLU A 2 28.63 46.39 12.39
CA GLU A 2 27.45 46.59 11.51
C GLU A 2 27.10 45.41 10.59
N ASN A 3 28.08 44.60 10.20
CA ASN A 3 27.81 43.42 9.32
C ASN A 3 27.09 42.29 10.01
N LEU A 4 27.16 42.16 11.34
CA LEU A 4 26.56 41.05 12.06
C LEU A 4 25.07 41.35 12.31
N ASP A 5 24.72 42.59 12.61
CA ASP A 5 23.35 43.00 12.80
C ASP A 5 22.54 42.91 11.50
N HIS A 6 23.15 43.33 10.38
CA HIS A 6 22.53 43.16 9.04
C HIS A 6 22.32 41.68 8.66
N LEU A 7 23.22 40.80 9.04
CA LEU A 7 23.10 39.35 8.77
C LEU A 7 21.99 38.73 9.64
N VAL A 8 21.87 39.16 10.88
CA VAL A 8 20.79 38.74 11.81
C VAL A 8 19.43 39.19 11.29
N ASP A 9 19.31 40.42 10.82
CA ASP A 9 18.06 40.94 10.26
C ASP A 9 17.67 40.17 9.00
N LEU A 10 18.60 39.88 8.11
CA LEU A 10 18.35 39.15 6.86
C LEU A 10 17.98 37.69 7.11
N ILE A 11 18.53 37.05 8.13
CA ILE A 11 18.16 35.69 8.56
C ILE A 11 16.79 35.72 9.21
N THR A 12 16.51 36.72 10.03
CA THR A 12 15.23 36.88 10.75
C THR A 12 14.10 37.11 9.74
N ASP A 13 14.30 37.97 8.75
CA ASP A 13 13.32 38.22 7.69
C ASP A 13 13.04 36.96 6.86
N ARG A 14 14.07 36.21 6.48
CA ARG A 14 13.90 34.93 5.76
C ARG A 14 13.22 33.86 6.61
N LEU A 15 13.48 33.81 7.90
CA LEU A 15 12.77 32.91 8.84
C LEU A 15 11.31 33.34 8.99
N MET A 16 11.05 34.64 9.16
CA MET A 16 9.69 35.18 9.22
C MET A 16 8.91 34.94 7.92
N GLU A 17 9.53 35.04 6.76
CA GLU A 17 8.92 34.74 5.47
C GLU A 17 8.60 33.24 5.34
N LYS A 18 9.48 32.37 5.81
CA LYS A 18 9.22 30.91 5.87
C LYS A 18 8.15 30.54 6.88
N LEU A 19 8.10 31.21 8.01
CA LEU A 19 7.08 31.00 9.06
C LEU A 19 5.71 31.58 8.67
N LYS A 20 5.69 32.66 7.88
CA LYS A 20 4.45 33.24 7.33
C LYS A 20 3.85 32.43 6.17
N LYS A 21 4.61 31.56 5.51
CA LYS A 21 4.02 30.55 4.65
C LYS A 21 3.25 29.59 5.54
N LYS A 22 1.93 29.81 5.68
CA LYS A 22 1.01 28.79 6.23
C LYS A 22 1.41 27.44 5.62
N PRO A 23 1.49 26.37 6.44
CA PRO A 23 1.77 25.05 5.90
C PRO A 23 0.77 24.81 4.76
N GLN A 24 1.29 24.79 3.54
CA GLN A 24 0.47 24.58 2.36
C GLN A 24 -0.08 23.15 2.50
N LYS A 25 -1.43 23.02 2.60
CA LYS A 25 -2.04 21.70 2.65
C LYS A 25 -1.56 20.88 1.43
N PRO A 26 -1.33 19.58 1.59
CA PRO A 26 -0.78 18.76 0.51
C PRO A 26 -1.69 18.78 -0.73
N SER A 27 -1.09 18.66 -1.89
CA SER A 27 -1.80 18.54 -3.16
C SER A 27 -2.40 17.14 -3.31
N VAL A 28 -3.68 17.08 -3.67
CA VAL A 28 -4.46 15.83 -3.75
C VAL A 28 -4.96 15.60 -5.16
N TYR A 29 -4.75 14.39 -5.68
CA TYR A 29 -5.36 13.92 -6.92
C TYR A 29 -6.49 12.94 -6.58
N VAL A 30 -7.69 13.17 -7.12
CA VAL A 30 -8.87 12.35 -6.83
C VAL A 30 -9.21 11.48 -8.05
N ILE A 31 -9.47 10.20 -7.80
CA ILE A 31 -9.90 9.21 -8.79
C ILE A 31 -11.33 8.77 -8.47
N GLY A 32 -12.24 8.98 -9.43
CA GLY A 32 -13.64 8.59 -9.34
C GLY A 32 -14.42 9.41 -8.33
N GLY A 33 -15.59 9.90 -8.77
CA GLY A 33 -16.49 10.70 -7.94
C GLY A 33 -16.26 12.20 -8.01
N ASP A 34 -17.36 12.94 -7.86
CA ASP A 34 -17.39 14.41 -7.97
C ASP A 34 -17.53 15.09 -6.60
N LYS A 35 -17.84 14.32 -5.55
CA LYS A 35 -18.13 14.87 -4.22
C LYS A 35 -16.88 15.18 -3.40
N ILE A 36 -15.86 14.38 -3.54
CA ILE A 36 -14.60 14.52 -2.76
C ILE A 36 -13.82 15.77 -3.19
N PRO A 37 -13.68 16.11 -4.48
CA PRO A 37 -13.03 17.35 -4.88
C PRO A 37 -13.60 18.58 -4.20
N ASP A 38 -14.93 18.77 -4.26
CA ASP A 38 -15.62 19.92 -3.67
C ASP A 38 -15.41 19.98 -2.14
N LEU A 39 -15.47 18.83 -1.47
CA LEU A 39 -15.22 18.73 -0.02
C LEU A 39 -13.78 19.12 0.33
N LEU A 40 -12.81 18.64 -0.42
CA LEU A 40 -11.40 18.93 -0.18
C LEU A 40 -11.05 20.41 -0.44
N GLU A 41 -11.60 20.99 -1.51
CA GLU A 41 -11.41 22.42 -1.80
C GLU A 41 -12.04 23.30 -0.71
N GLY A 42 -13.22 22.92 -0.21
CA GLY A 42 -13.89 23.60 0.92
C GLY A 42 -13.03 23.58 2.19
N GLU A 43 -12.28 22.52 2.42
CA GLU A 43 -11.34 22.39 3.55
C GLU A 43 -9.96 23.00 3.25
N GLY A 44 -9.74 23.56 2.06
CA GLY A 44 -8.53 24.28 1.68
C GLY A 44 -7.38 23.37 1.23
N PHE A 45 -7.66 22.14 0.81
CA PHE A 45 -6.69 21.28 0.10
C PHE A 45 -6.58 21.71 -1.35
N GLN A 46 -5.41 21.55 -1.93
CA GLN A 46 -5.20 21.82 -3.35
C GLN A 46 -5.54 20.57 -4.17
N VAL A 47 -6.72 20.56 -4.80
CA VAL A 47 -7.07 19.49 -5.74
C VAL A 47 -6.40 19.74 -7.08
N VAL A 48 -5.61 18.76 -7.56
CA VAL A 48 -4.84 18.85 -8.80
C VAL A 48 -5.39 17.87 -9.84
N LYS A 49 -5.33 18.28 -11.11
CA LYS A 49 -5.77 17.45 -12.24
C LYS A 49 -4.68 16.51 -12.76
N ASP A 50 -3.44 16.74 -12.39
CA ASP A 50 -2.31 15.92 -12.79
C ASP A 50 -1.81 15.08 -11.61
N SER A 51 -1.88 13.78 -11.74
CA SER A 51 -1.39 12.82 -10.75
C SER A 51 0.12 12.91 -10.48
N CYS A 52 0.89 13.45 -11.41
CA CYS A 52 2.33 13.60 -11.24
C CYS A 52 2.68 14.65 -10.17
N THR A 53 1.92 15.73 -10.12
CA THR A 53 2.12 16.85 -9.19
C THR A 53 1.51 16.63 -7.82
N ALA A 54 0.57 15.67 -7.71
CA ALA A 54 -0.08 15.33 -6.44
C ALA A 54 0.90 14.68 -5.46
N GLU A 55 0.78 15.03 -4.21
CA GLU A 55 1.46 14.36 -3.08
C GLU A 55 0.67 13.17 -2.57
N ILE A 56 -0.65 13.25 -2.62
CA ILE A 56 -1.58 12.22 -2.16
C ILE A 56 -2.55 11.86 -3.29
N VAL A 57 -2.87 10.58 -3.40
CA VAL A 57 -3.91 10.08 -4.31
C VAL A 57 -5.07 9.56 -3.48
N VAL A 58 -6.27 10.04 -3.77
CA VAL A 58 -7.52 9.60 -3.14
C VAL A 58 -8.38 8.90 -4.17
N VAL A 59 -8.84 7.70 -3.86
CA VAL A 59 -9.71 6.89 -4.72
C VAL A 59 -11.08 6.76 -4.06
N GLU A 60 -12.10 7.32 -4.69
CA GLU A 60 -13.49 7.25 -4.21
C GLU A 60 -14.21 6.02 -4.78
N THR A 61 -14.14 5.86 -6.10
CA THR A 61 -14.77 4.73 -6.80
C THR A 61 -13.86 4.21 -7.90
N LEU A 62 -13.77 2.90 -8.06
CA LEU A 62 -12.93 2.32 -9.12
C LEU A 62 -13.54 1.06 -9.75
N GLY A 63 -14.36 0.32 -9.03
CA GLY A 63 -14.99 -0.90 -9.50
C GLY A 63 -14.22 -2.19 -9.14
N PHE A 64 -14.96 -3.30 -9.19
CA PHE A 64 -14.48 -4.62 -8.76
C PHE A 64 -13.35 -5.16 -9.64
N ASP A 65 -13.45 -4.99 -10.95
CA ASP A 65 -12.41 -5.50 -11.87
C ASP A 65 -11.06 -4.83 -11.65
N ALA A 66 -11.06 -3.54 -11.34
CA ALA A 66 -9.85 -2.79 -11.01
C ALA A 66 -9.20 -3.30 -9.72
N PHE A 67 -10.00 -3.72 -8.73
CA PHE A 67 -9.49 -4.37 -7.51
C PHE A 67 -8.67 -5.62 -7.83
N LEU A 68 -9.19 -6.51 -8.69
CA LEU A 68 -8.50 -7.74 -9.07
C LEU A 68 -7.23 -7.44 -9.87
N ARG A 69 -7.28 -6.49 -10.79
CA ARG A 69 -6.11 -6.09 -11.59
C ARG A 69 -5.02 -5.44 -10.76
N LEU A 70 -5.38 -4.55 -9.83
CA LEU A 70 -4.42 -3.92 -8.92
C LEU A 70 -3.74 -4.95 -8.00
N SER A 71 -4.50 -5.90 -7.46
CA SER A 71 -3.94 -6.95 -6.61
C SER A 71 -2.99 -7.91 -7.36
N SER A 72 -3.17 -8.02 -8.68
CA SER A 72 -2.33 -8.79 -9.58
C SER A 72 -1.22 -7.97 -10.24
N LEU A 73 -1.11 -6.66 -9.92
CA LEU A 73 -0.16 -5.71 -10.52
C LEU A 73 -0.25 -5.62 -12.06
N CYS A 74 -1.46 -5.80 -12.61
CA CYS A 74 -1.73 -5.81 -14.04
C CYS A 74 -2.73 -4.69 -14.42
N PRO A 75 -2.33 -3.40 -14.38
CA PRO A 75 -3.21 -2.29 -14.68
C PRO A 75 -3.57 -2.27 -16.16
N LEU A 76 -4.85 -2.08 -16.47
CA LEU A 76 -5.35 -1.88 -17.84
C LEU A 76 -5.88 -0.45 -18.03
N ALA A 77 -6.47 0.13 -17.00
CA ALA A 77 -6.97 1.50 -17.03
C ALA A 77 -5.91 2.50 -16.59
N VAL A 78 -6.07 3.76 -17.03
CA VAL A 78 -5.15 4.85 -16.68
C VAL A 78 -5.12 5.08 -15.18
N GLU A 79 -6.28 5.04 -14.53
CA GLU A 79 -6.47 5.22 -13.09
C GLU A 79 -5.69 4.17 -12.29
N GLU A 80 -5.75 2.91 -12.70
CA GLU A 80 -5.03 1.81 -12.09
C GLU A 80 -3.51 1.99 -12.21
N ALA A 81 -3.06 2.42 -13.39
CA ALA A 81 -1.65 2.72 -13.64
C ALA A 81 -1.16 3.90 -12.79
N VAL A 82 -2.00 4.93 -12.59
CA VAL A 82 -1.71 6.06 -11.69
C VAL A 82 -1.54 5.58 -10.25
N ILE A 83 -2.46 4.74 -9.75
CA ILE A 83 -2.39 4.18 -8.40
C ILE A 83 -1.08 3.42 -8.20
N LEU A 84 -0.75 2.47 -9.09
CA LEU A 84 0.48 1.67 -8.98
C LEU A 84 1.74 2.53 -9.08
N LYS A 85 1.80 3.48 -10.02
CA LYS A 85 2.92 4.41 -10.14
C LYS A 85 3.09 5.29 -8.90
N SER A 86 1.99 5.70 -8.28
CA SER A 86 2.01 6.50 -7.05
C SER A 86 2.56 5.70 -5.88
N LEU A 87 2.14 4.45 -5.71
CA LEU A 87 2.70 3.53 -4.71
C LEU A 87 4.19 3.28 -4.92
N LEU A 88 4.63 3.05 -6.17
CA LEU A 88 6.05 2.88 -6.51
C LEU A 88 6.89 4.12 -6.20
N LYS A 89 6.30 5.31 -6.28
CA LYS A 89 6.94 6.58 -5.90
C LYS A 89 6.88 6.87 -4.39
N GLY A 90 6.30 5.98 -3.59
CA GLY A 90 6.12 6.17 -2.14
C GLY A 90 5.08 7.22 -1.77
N LYS A 91 4.20 7.61 -2.71
CA LYS A 91 3.10 8.53 -2.42
C LYS A 91 2.03 7.83 -1.58
N LYS A 92 1.34 8.60 -0.74
CA LYS A 92 0.20 8.10 0.01
C LYS A 92 -0.98 7.87 -0.94
N VAL A 93 -1.56 6.68 -0.87
CA VAL A 93 -2.75 6.32 -1.65
C VAL A 93 -3.86 5.91 -0.69
N LEU A 94 -4.92 6.72 -0.63
CA LEU A 94 -6.10 6.51 0.20
C LEU A 94 -7.24 5.98 -0.67
N VAL A 95 -7.85 4.88 -0.26
CA VAL A 95 -8.91 4.22 -1.03
C VAL A 95 -10.14 4.08 -0.16
N SER A 96 -11.30 4.52 -0.64
CA SER A 96 -12.56 4.33 0.06
C SER A 96 -12.85 2.83 0.25
N ASP A 97 -13.35 2.42 1.41
CA ASP A 97 -13.79 1.04 1.66
C ASP A 97 -14.87 0.59 0.66
N SER A 98 -15.64 1.52 0.12
CA SER A 98 -16.67 1.28 -0.91
C SER A 98 -16.13 1.28 -2.35
N ALA A 99 -14.90 1.74 -2.58
CA ALA A 99 -14.37 1.97 -3.93
C ALA A 99 -14.45 0.76 -4.86
N PHE A 100 -14.26 -0.43 -4.33
CA PHE A 100 -14.26 -1.68 -5.09
C PHE A 100 -15.55 -2.49 -4.97
N ALA A 101 -16.52 -2.01 -4.21
CA ALA A 101 -17.82 -2.66 -3.99
C ALA A 101 -17.74 -4.14 -3.51
N ILE A 102 -16.65 -4.55 -2.83
CA ILE A 102 -16.44 -5.94 -2.39
C ILE A 102 -17.46 -6.35 -1.34
N GLN A 103 -17.86 -5.42 -0.49
CA GLN A 103 -18.78 -5.66 0.64
C GLN A 103 -20.13 -6.25 0.21
N GLN A 104 -20.61 -5.91 -0.99
CA GLN A 104 -21.87 -6.41 -1.53
C GLN A 104 -21.88 -7.93 -1.74
N TYR A 105 -20.70 -8.54 -1.94
CA TYR A 105 -20.57 -9.98 -2.17
C TYR A 105 -20.48 -10.81 -0.88
N LYS A 106 -20.42 -10.18 0.30
CA LYS A 106 -20.24 -10.87 1.58
C LYS A 106 -21.31 -11.93 1.85
N GLN A 107 -22.57 -11.66 1.50
CA GLN A 107 -23.69 -12.55 1.77
C GLN A 107 -24.00 -13.52 0.63
N SER A 108 -23.63 -13.16 -0.61
CA SER A 108 -24.00 -13.92 -1.81
C SER A 108 -22.91 -14.85 -2.33
N SER A 109 -21.65 -14.59 -1.99
CA SER A 109 -20.55 -15.39 -2.48
C SER A 109 -20.31 -16.65 -1.66
N LYS A 110 -19.68 -17.66 -2.28
CA LYS A 110 -19.18 -18.83 -1.56
C LYS A 110 -18.09 -18.41 -0.57
N VAL A 111 -18.06 -19.02 0.60
CA VAL A 111 -17.18 -18.65 1.72
C VAL A 111 -15.71 -18.56 1.28
N HIS A 112 -15.20 -19.58 0.62
CA HIS A 112 -13.80 -19.60 0.15
C HIS A 112 -13.48 -18.50 -0.85
N LEU A 113 -14.39 -18.21 -1.78
CA LEU A 113 -14.20 -17.13 -2.74
C LEU A 113 -14.15 -15.76 -2.05
N TYR A 114 -15.01 -15.54 -1.05
CA TYR A 114 -14.97 -14.30 -0.29
C TYR A 114 -13.69 -14.17 0.55
N GLN A 115 -13.19 -15.28 1.12
CA GLN A 115 -11.92 -15.31 1.84
C GLN A 115 -10.74 -14.93 0.90
N GLU A 116 -10.73 -15.44 -0.34
CA GLU A 116 -9.73 -15.03 -1.34
C GLU A 116 -9.80 -13.52 -1.64
N LEU A 117 -11.00 -12.96 -1.79
CA LEU A 117 -11.16 -11.51 -1.98
C LEU A 117 -10.60 -10.71 -0.79
N GLN A 118 -10.81 -11.19 0.44
CA GLN A 118 -10.21 -10.55 1.62
C GLN A 118 -8.68 -10.66 1.61
N GLY A 119 -8.13 -11.81 1.22
CA GLY A 119 -6.68 -11.99 1.03
C GLY A 119 -6.10 -11.04 -0.02
N GLN A 120 -6.81 -10.79 -1.13
CA GLN A 120 -6.41 -9.81 -2.13
C GLN A 120 -6.45 -8.36 -1.58
N ARG A 121 -7.45 -8.04 -0.74
CA ARG A 121 -7.52 -6.75 -0.05
C ARG A 121 -6.33 -6.55 0.89
N GLU A 122 -5.99 -7.55 1.70
CA GLU A 122 -4.82 -7.50 2.57
C GLU A 122 -3.50 -7.36 1.78
N LYS A 123 -3.44 -7.97 0.61
CA LYS A 123 -2.31 -7.84 -0.31
C LYS A 123 -2.14 -6.40 -0.78
N LEU A 124 -3.23 -5.72 -1.12
CA LEU A 124 -3.21 -4.30 -1.49
C LEU A 124 -2.75 -3.41 -0.32
N VAL A 125 -3.19 -3.71 0.91
CA VAL A 125 -2.70 -3.01 2.12
C VAL A 125 -1.18 -3.19 2.27
N ARG A 126 -0.66 -4.40 2.06
CA ARG A 126 0.80 -4.66 2.08
C ARG A 126 1.56 -3.92 0.98
N TYR A 127 0.92 -3.58 -0.14
CA TYR A 127 1.50 -2.73 -1.18
C TYR A 127 1.51 -1.25 -0.81
N GLY A 128 0.84 -0.87 0.29
CA GLY A 128 0.81 0.50 0.79
C GLY A 128 -0.50 1.26 0.56
N LEU A 129 -1.55 0.60 0.05
CA LEU A 129 -2.87 1.22 0.01
C LEU A 129 -3.45 1.33 1.44
N GLN A 130 -4.00 2.50 1.74
CA GLN A 130 -4.69 2.73 3.00
C GLN A 130 -6.19 2.87 2.74
N PHE A 131 -6.97 1.95 3.29
CA PHE A 131 -8.43 2.03 3.20
C PHE A 131 -8.99 2.97 4.25
N TYR A 132 -9.95 3.82 3.85
CA TYR A 132 -10.64 4.72 4.75
C TYR A 132 -12.16 4.53 4.67
N LYS A 133 -12.83 4.78 5.80
CA LYS A 133 -14.29 4.82 5.87
C LYS A 133 -14.79 6.23 5.61
N GLU A 134 -16.03 6.34 5.19
CA GLU A 134 -16.71 7.62 5.02
C GLU A 134 -16.58 8.47 6.31
N GLY A 135 -16.19 9.72 6.18
CA GLY A 135 -15.93 10.63 7.30
C GLY A 135 -14.52 10.59 7.90
N GLN A 136 -13.67 9.60 7.56
CA GLN A 136 -12.29 9.52 8.07
C GLN A 136 -11.24 10.18 7.17
N LEU A 137 -11.63 10.55 5.95
CA LEU A 137 -10.69 11.06 4.94
C LEU A 137 -9.91 12.29 5.42
N LEU A 138 -10.60 13.31 5.94
CA LEU A 138 -9.98 14.56 6.39
C LEU A 138 -8.97 14.33 7.51
N ALA A 139 -9.32 13.52 8.51
CA ALA A 139 -8.42 13.16 9.60
C ALA A 139 -7.15 12.45 9.10
N LEU A 140 -7.28 11.57 8.10
CA LEU A 140 -6.15 10.88 7.49
C LEU A 140 -5.28 11.81 6.63
N LEU A 141 -5.86 12.81 6.00
CA LEU A 141 -5.11 13.80 5.24
C LEU A 141 -4.33 14.75 6.15
N GLU A 142 -4.91 15.13 7.29
CA GLU A 142 -4.26 16.02 8.27
C GLU A 142 -3.15 15.33 9.07
N SER A 143 -3.27 14.03 9.32
CA SER A 143 -2.26 13.25 10.06
C SER A 143 -0.90 13.15 9.35
N ASN A 144 -0.81 13.61 8.11
CA ASN A 144 0.42 13.52 7.29
C ASN A 144 1.52 14.53 7.64
N HIS A 145 1.25 15.52 8.49
CA HIS A 145 2.31 16.45 8.91
C HIS A 145 3.28 15.88 9.96
N ALA A 146 3.07 14.63 10.42
CA ALA A 146 3.84 14.03 11.51
C ALA A 146 4.74 12.83 11.12
N GLU A 147 4.62 12.27 9.90
CA GLU A 147 5.53 11.21 9.47
C GLU A 147 6.51 11.72 8.41
N GLU A 148 7.71 12.11 8.85
CA GLU A 148 8.89 12.14 8.00
C GLU A 148 9.05 10.77 7.31
N PRO A 149 9.45 10.73 6.01
CA PRO A 149 9.76 9.48 5.35
C PRO A 149 10.85 8.77 6.16
N ARG A 150 10.51 7.64 6.77
CA ARG A 150 11.52 6.78 7.40
C ARG A 150 12.62 6.54 6.39
N PRO A 151 13.89 6.83 6.75
CA PRO A 151 15.01 6.55 5.87
C PRO A 151 14.90 5.08 5.46
N ALA A 152 14.98 4.84 4.15
CA ALA A 152 15.00 3.49 3.61
C ALA A 152 16.05 2.69 4.38
N GLU A 153 15.62 1.81 5.26
CA GLU A 153 16.49 0.80 5.84
C GLU A 153 17.12 0.08 4.65
N LYS A 154 18.41 0.33 4.49
CA LYS A 154 19.25 -0.49 3.64
C LYS A 154 19.06 -1.91 4.15
N ARG A 155 18.20 -2.67 3.46
CA ARG A 155 18.19 -4.12 3.64
C ARG A 155 19.58 -4.60 3.26
N ALA A 156 20.43 -4.72 4.27
CA ALA A 156 21.57 -5.58 4.19
C ALA A 156 21.00 -6.97 3.86
N VAL A 157 21.34 -7.44 2.68
CA VAL A 157 21.17 -8.85 2.33
C VAL A 157 22.11 -9.59 3.25
N THR A 158 21.65 -9.91 4.43
CA THR A 158 22.27 -10.90 5.28
C THR A 158 21.46 -12.16 5.01
N GLU A 159 22.07 -13.07 4.25
CA GLU A 159 21.70 -14.47 4.22
C GLU A 159 21.83 -15.01 5.65
N GLU A 160 20.78 -14.91 6.42
CA GLU A 160 20.57 -15.78 7.57
C GLU A 160 19.33 -16.61 7.30
N VAL A 161 19.61 -17.85 6.94
CA VAL A 161 18.71 -18.98 7.02
C VAL A 161 18.06 -18.97 8.40
N SER A 162 16.93 -18.32 8.56
CA SER A 162 16.15 -18.38 9.80
C SER A 162 15.14 -19.51 9.71
N GLN A 163 15.58 -20.65 10.21
CA GLN A 163 14.70 -21.70 10.74
C GLN A 163 13.76 -21.09 11.77
N LYS A 164 12.45 -20.98 11.45
CA LYS A 164 11.36 -21.17 12.42
C LYS A 164 10.00 -20.88 11.79
N ALA A 165 9.37 -21.90 11.30
CA ALA A 165 7.97 -22.26 11.46
C ALA A 165 7.73 -23.57 10.67
N LYS A 166 8.26 -24.66 11.16
CA LYS A 166 7.89 -26.00 10.73
C LYS A 166 6.74 -26.48 11.61
N ALA A 167 5.55 -26.54 11.03
CA ALA A 167 4.66 -27.62 11.42
C ALA A 167 5.39 -28.97 11.19
N PRO A 168 5.25 -29.97 12.06
CA PRO A 168 6.02 -31.19 11.95
C PRO A 168 5.56 -32.01 10.75
N SER A 169 6.18 -31.80 9.59
CA SER A 169 6.15 -32.80 8.53
C SER A 169 6.95 -33.97 9.05
N LYS A 170 6.28 -35.07 9.39
CA LYS A 170 6.95 -36.33 9.70
C LYS A 170 7.69 -36.81 8.47
N THR A 171 8.96 -36.49 8.37
CA THR A 171 9.86 -37.05 7.39
C THR A 171 10.14 -38.48 7.82
N VAL A 172 9.61 -39.46 7.10
CA VAL A 172 9.94 -40.87 7.31
C VAL A 172 11.20 -41.15 6.51
N LEU A 173 12.31 -41.36 7.19
CA LEU A 173 13.54 -41.83 6.59
C LEU A 173 13.37 -43.32 6.27
N LEU A 174 13.24 -43.64 4.99
CA LEU A 174 13.23 -45.03 4.51
C LEU A 174 14.67 -45.47 4.27
N THR A 175 15.06 -46.58 4.88
CA THR A 175 16.35 -47.20 4.61
C THR A 175 16.34 -47.87 3.25
N GLU A 176 17.51 -47.97 2.58
CA GLU A 176 17.67 -48.59 1.27
C GLU A 176 17.07 -50.00 1.20
N LYS A 177 17.18 -50.75 2.28
CA LYS A 177 16.57 -52.08 2.40
C LYS A 177 15.05 -52.08 2.23
N LYS A 178 14.38 -51.04 2.78
CA LYS A 178 12.95 -50.91 2.71
C LYS A 178 12.45 -50.38 1.35
N LEU A 179 13.28 -49.64 0.65
CA LEU A 179 13.02 -49.19 -0.73
C LEU A 179 13.06 -50.37 -1.71
N ARG A 180 14.02 -51.30 -1.54
CA ARG A 180 14.10 -52.52 -2.33
C ARG A 180 12.90 -53.45 -2.12
N GLU A 181 12.46 -53.57 -0.86
CA GLU A 181 11.27 -54.39 -0.53
C GLU A 181 9.97 -53.83 -1.17
N MET A 182 9.92 -52.54 -1.41
CA MET A 182 8.76 -51.84 -2.03
C MET A 182 8.91 -51.69 -3.56
N GLY A 183 10.02 -52.17 -4.16
CA GLY A 183 10.22 -52.07 -5.62
C GLY A 183 10.44 -50.64 -6.13
N LEU A 184 10.90 -49.74 -5.30
CA LEU A 184 11.14 -48.35 -5.66
C LEU A 184 12.62 -48.11 -6.04
N PRO A 185 12.92 -47.25 -7.04
CA PRO A 185 14.27 -46.96 -7.45
C PRO A 185 15.10 -46.30 -6.36
N GLU A 186 16.37 -46.66 -6.24
CA GLU A 186 17.28 -46.22 -5.17
C GLU A 186 17.62 -44.73 -5.21
N ASN A 187 17.40 -44.04 -6.33
CA ASN A 187 17.72 -42.63 -6.52
C ASN A 187 16.45 -41.82 -6.87
N GLY A 188 15.64 -41.51 -5.89
CA GLY A 188 14.47 -40.65 -6.09
C GLY A 188 14.00 -40.01 -4.78
N SER A 189 13.53 -38.77 -4.87
CA SER A 189 12.80 -38.11 -3.77
C SER A 189 11.31 -38.38 -3.95
N PHE A 190 10.69 -38.97 -2.94
CA PHE A 190 9.27 -39.28 -2.93
C PHE A 190 8.51 -38.39 -1.98
N LYS A 191 7.39 -37.86 -2.42
CA LYS A 191 6.43 -37.11 -1.61
C LYS A 191 5.26 -38.03 -1.27
N ILE A 192 5.10 -38.34 0.02
CA ILE A 192 3.96 -39.15 0.47
C ILE A 192 2.84 -38.19 0.82
N GLU A 193 1.74 -38.21 0.06
CA GLU A 193 0.50 -37.55 0.42
C GLU A 193 -0.39 -38.56 1.14
N LYS A 194 -0.92 -38.14 2.29
CA LYS A 194 -1.97 -38.91 2.99
C LYS A 194 -3.28 -38.61 2.28
N GLY A 195 -3.90 -39.63 1.74
CA GLY A 195 -5.32 -39.65 1.40
C GLY A 195 -6.22 -39.62 2.62
#